data_d0708fdd5f475df53417528c3ded778e
#
_entry.id   d0708fdd5f475df53417528c3ded778e
#
_cell.length_a   1.000
_cell.length_b   1.000
_cell.length_c   1.000
_cell.angle_alpha   90.00
_cell.angle_beta   90.00
_cell.angle_gamma   90.00
#
_symmetry.space_group_name_H-M   'P 1'
#
loop_
_entity.id
_entity.type
_entity.pdbx_description
1 polymer ?
#
loop_
_entity_poly.entity_id
_entity_poly.type
_entity_poly.pdbx_seq_one_letter_code
_entity_poly.pdbx_strand_id
1 'polypeptide(L)'
;MIRVAVVDDEPLARSGVLTRLRAEPDVTVVAECRDGHALAALRKDAVDVAFVDVQMPGLSGLDALAAIPPTERPLAILLTAHDSFALRAFELNAIDYLLKPIDDERFAESIDRARRQLGRATTSHWPERFGIRIGARLSFVEAADITWIEADGDYAALHVNGQRHLLRETLTTLSRKLDPSRFLRVHRSAIVRVDQVAEFQPRPNRDAVLRLRDGTTLRASRTYIDALLAALHQGRA
;
A
#
# COMPACT_ATOMS: atom_id res chain seq x y z
N MET A 1 11.94 11.91 -5.00
CA MET A 1 12.61 10.61 -4.73
C MET A 1 12.74 10.46 -3.22
N ILE A 2 12.34 9.32 -2.69
CA ILE A 2 12.50 8.93 -1.27
C ILE A 2 13.81 8.16 -1.14
N ARG A 3 14.70 8.64 -0.30
CA ARG A 3 16.01 8.02 -0.08
C ARG A 3 15.87 6.96 1.02
N VAL A 4 16.11 5.71 0.68
CA VAL A 4 15.87 4.57 1.57
C VAL A 4 17.18 3.88 1.92
N ALA A 5 17.33 3.55 3.21
CA ALA A 5 18.34 2.61 3.68
C ALA A 5 17.71 1.26 4.03
N VAL A 6 18.41 0.17 3.74
CA VAL A 6 18.03 -1.18 4.15
C VAL A 6 19.09 -1.73 5.09
N VAL A 7 18.66 -2.12 6.28
CA VAL A 7 19.53 -2.55 7.38
C VAL A 7 19.08 -3.92 7.87
N ASP A 8 19.83 -4.96 7.53
CA ASP A 8 19.52 -6.35 7.86
C ASP A 8 20.82 -7.14 7.74
N ASP A 9 21.21 -7.93 8.73
CA ASP A 9 22.44 -8.73 8.71
C ASP A 9 22.29 -9.94 7.78
N GLU A 10 21.06 -10.39 7.53
CA GLU A 10 20.77 -11.54 6.70
C GLU A 10 20.71 -11.15 5.20
N PRO A 11 21.63 -11.66 4.34
CA PRO A 11 21.70 -11.25 2.93
C PRO A 11 20.40 -11.52 2.13
N LEU A 12 19.73 -12.63 2.42
CA LEU A 12 18.49 -13.01 1.69
C LEU A 12 17.32 -12.11 2.08
N ALA A 13 17.15 -11.81 3.37
CA ALA A 13 16.12 -10.89 3.83
C ALA A 13 16.34 -9.49 3.26
N ARG A 14 17.58 -8.99 3.29
CA ARG A 14 17.95 -7.71 2.70
C ARG A 14 17.66 -7.66 1.20
N SER A 15 18.04 -8.72 0.45
CA SER A 15 17.74 -8.82 -0.98
C SER A 15 16.23 -8.81 -1.28
N GLY A 16 15.43 -9.44 -0.43
CA GLY A 16 13.97 -9.45 -0.54
C GLY A 16 13.36 -8.04 -0.43
N VAL A 17 13.85 -7.22 0.51
CA VAL A 17 13.44 -5.81 0.66
C VAL A 17 13.88 -4.99 -0.55
N LEU A 18 15.14 -5.15 -0.99
CA LEU A 18 15.67 -4.43 -2.15
C LEU A 18 14.89 -4.72 -3.44
N THR A 19 14.47 -5.97 -3.63
CA THR A 19 13.67 -6.36 -4.80
C THR A 19 12.32 -5.63 -4.81
N ARG A 20 11.67 -5.50 -3.66
CA ARG A 20 10.40 -4.77 -3.53
C ARG A 20 10.58 -3.27 -3.75
N LEU A 21 11.65 -2.69 -3.20
CA LEU A 21 11.94 -1.26 -3.37
C LEU A 21 12.23 -0.87 -4.83
N ARG A 22 12.81 -1.76 -5.63
CA ARG A 22 13.04 -1.54 -7.06
C ARG A 22 11.75 -1.39 -7.88
N ALA A 23 10.65 -1.92 -7.37
CA ALA A 23 9.34 -1.77 -8.02
C ALA A 23 8.67 -0.41 -7.73
N GLU A 24 9.23 0.39 -6.81
CA GLU A 24 8.71 1.68 -6.40
C GLU A 24 9.42 2.82 -7.17
N PRO A 25 8.74 3.49 -8.12
CA PRO A 25 9.39 4.41 -9.07
C PRO A 25 9.93 5.71 -8.43
N ASP A 26 9.43 6.07 -7.25
CA ASP A 26 9.81 7.28 -6.51
C ASP A 26 10.79 7.00 -5.36
N VAL A 27 11.32 5.77 -5.28
CA VAL A 27 12.25 5.32 -4.23
C VAL A 27 13.65 5.14 -4.80
N THR A 28 14.65 5.54 -4.03
CA THR A 28 16.07 5.27 -4.33
C THR A 28 16.73 4.68 -3.09
N VAL A 29 17.33 3.51 -3.23
CA VAL A 29 18.16 2.91 -2.17
C VAL A 29 19.50 3.65 -2.15
N VAL A 30 19.80 4.30 -1.03
CA VAL A 30 21.03 5.09 -0.85
C VAL A 30 22.03 4.42 0.08
N ALA A 31 21.59 3.45 0.87
CA ALA A 31 22.46 2.70 1.76
C ALA A 31 21.96 1.27 1.98
N GLU A 32 22.91 0.33 2.04
CA GLU A 32 22.71 -1.05 2.46
C GLU A 32 23.63 -1.32 3.65
N CYS A 33 23.04 -1.57 4.81
CA CYS A 33 23.77 -1.81 6.06
C CYS A 33 23.60 -3.26 6.52
N ARG A 34 24.59 -3.78 7.22
CA ARG A 34 24.60 -5.18 7.70
C ARG A 34 24.58 -5.30 9.22
N ASP A 35 24.58 -4.17 9.93
CA ASP A 35 24.65 -4.13 11.38
C ASP A 35 24.08 -2.82 11.96
N GLY A 36 23.85 -2.83 13.28
CA GLY A 36 23.30 -1.69 13.98
C GLY A 36 24.25 -0.48 14.09
N HIS A 37 25.57 -0.68 13.98
CA HIS A 37 26.52 0.43 14.03
C HIS A 37 26.43 1.29 12.76
N ALA A 38 26.32 0.64 11.60
CA ALA A 38 26.08 1.33 10.35
C ALA A 38 24.73 2.08 10.36
N LEU A 39 23.68 1.48 10.93
CA LEU A 39 22.40 2.16 11.15
C LEU A 39 22.55 3.41 12.03
N ALA A 40 23.25 3.29 13.17
CA ALA A 40 23.44 4.41 14.11
C ALA A 40 24.19 5.60 13.48
N ALA A 41 24.94 5.39 12.40
CA ALA A 41 25.62 6.42 11.63
C ALA A 41 24.72 7.13 10.60
N LEU A 42 23.53 6.60 10.29
CA LEU A 42 22.61 7.22 9.35
C LEU A 42 21.99 8.48 9.93
N ARG A 43 21.74 9.46 9.06
CA ARG A 43 21.11 10.75 9.41
C ARG A 43 19.99 11.05 8.43
N LYS A 44 18.94 11.71 8.89
CA LYS A 44 17.78 12.04 8.06
C LYS A 44 18.06 13.03 6.94
N ASP A 45 19.16 13.74 6.97
CA ASP A 45 19.62 14.58 5.86
C ASP A 45 20.14 13.76 4.66
N ALA A 46 20.60 12.52 4.92
CA ALA A 46 21.05 11.57 3.91
C ALA A 46 20.00 10.49 3.57
N VAL A 47 19.17 10.08 4.56
CA VAL A 47 18.20 8.99 4.46
C VAL A 47 16.85 9.46 4.98
N ASP A 48 15.82 9.32 4.15
CA ASP A 48 14.45 9.68 4.53
C ASP A 48 13.76 8.55 5.33
N VAL A 49 13.95 7.30 4.89
CA VAL A 49 13.33 6.10 5.48
C VAL A 49 14.36 4.99 5.63
N ALA A 50 14.35 4.29 6.77
CA ALA A 50 15.16 3.11 7.00
C ALA A 50 14.28 1.87 7.23
N PHE A 51 14.46 0.82 6.44
CA PHE A 51 13.97 -0.52 6.75
C PHE A 51 15.00 -1.21 7.65
N VAL A 52 14.60 -1.60 8.84
CA VAL A 52 15.53 -2.01 9.89
C VAL A 52 15.12 -3.35 10.48
N ASP A 53 15.98 -4.36 10.36
CA ASP A 53 15.79 -5.57 11.14
C ASP A 53 15.96 -5.27 12.63
N VAL A 54 15.01 -5.74 13.41
CA VAL A 54 15.01 -5.59 14.86
C VAL A 54 16.15 -6.41 15.49
N GLN A 55 16.39 -7.61 15.00
CA GLN A 55 17.33 -8.55 15.58
C GLN A 55 18.58 -8.70 14.72
N MET A 56 19.63 -7.99 15.11
CA MET A 56 20.96 -8.10 14.47
C MET A 56 22.02 -8.44 15.53
N PRO A 57 23.09 -9.15 15.16
CA PRO A 57 24.21 -9.43 16.07
C PRO A 57 24.87 -8.15 16.59
N GLY A 58 25.23 -8.16 17.86
CA GLY A 58 25.86 -7.03 18.53
C GLY A 58 24.87 -5.94 18.91
N LEU A 59 24.72 -4.91 18.10
CA LEU A 59 23.76 -3.82 18.33
C LEU A 59 22.45 -4.08 17.61
N SER A 60 21.35 -4.27 18.37
CA SER A 60 20.04 -4.49 17.79
C SER A 60 19.56 -3.27 16.97
N GLY A 61 18.67 -3.48 16.00
CA GLY A 61 18.09 -2.39 15.22
C GLY A 61 17.35 -1.37 16.08
N LEU A 62 16.65 -1.81 17.12
CA LEU A 62 15.95 -0.92 18.06
C LEU A 62 16.92 -0.08 18.89
N ASP A 63 18.00 -0.68 19.40
CA ASP A 63 18.99 0.05 20.19
C ASP A 63 19.80 1.01 19.31
N ALA A 64 20.11 0.61 18.08
CA ALA A 64 20.75 1.48 17.09
C ALA A 64 19.87 2.70 16.74
N LEU A 65 18.57 2.51 16.51
CA LEU A 65 17.63 3.61 16.32
C LEU A 65 17.50 4.49 17.55
N ALA A 66 17.49 3.91 18.75
CA ALA A 66 17.42 4.66 19.99
C ALA A 66 18.66 5.56 20.21
N ALA A 67 19.82 5.12 19.72
CA ALA A 67 21.06 5.89 19.79
C ALA A 67 21.08 7.13 18.88
N ILE A 68 20.23 7.19 17.85
CA ILE A 68 20.10 8.36 16.98
C ILE A 68 19.16 9.38 17.63
N PRO A 69 19.57 10.66 17.78
CA PRO A 69 18.68 11.69 18.31
C PRO A 69 17.35 11.76 17.52
N PRO A 70 16.19 11.91 18.17
CA PRO A 70 14.89 11.89 17.50
C PRO A 70 14.76 12.88 16.33
N THR A 71 15.44 14.03 16.44
CA THR A 71 15.45 15.08 15.40
C THR A 71 16.27 14.71 14.17
N GLU A 72 17.23 13.79 14.30
CA GLU A 72 18.16 13.35 13.25
C GLU A 72 17.82 11.95 12.72
N ARG A 73 16.87 11.26 13.36
CA ARG A 73 16.49 9.90 13.01
C ARG A 73 15.70 9.85 11.70
N PRO A 74 16.07 9.00 10.75
CA PRO A 74 15.20 8.72 9.61
C PRO A 74 13.89 8.08 10.07
N LEU A 75 12.85 8.17 9.25
CA LEU A 75 11.63 7.42 9.51
C LEU A 75 11.93 5.92 9.47
N ALA A 76 11.48 5.17 10.47
CA ALA A 76 11.81 3.75 10.59
C ALA A 76 10.61 2.85 10.26
N ILE A 77 10.85 1.83 9.43
CA ILE A 77 9.97 0.67 9.22
C ILE A 77 10.73 -0.54 9.74
N LEU A 78 10.18 -1.20 10.75
CA LEU A 78 10.84 -2.31 11.42
C LEU A 78 10.51 -3.64 10.76
N LEU A 79 11.52 -4.48 10.62
CA LEU A 79 11.41 -5.85 10.09
C LEU A 79 11.71 -6.83 11.23
N THR A 80 10.92 -7.88 11.40
CA THR A 80 11.16 -8.83 12.50
C THR A 80 10.46 -10.17 12.26
N ALA A 81 11.00 -11.21 12.85
CA ALA A 81 10.37 -12.54 12.90
C ALA A 81 9.37 -12.68 14.09
N HIS A 82 9.32 -11.72 15.02
CA HIS A 82 8.55 -11.82 16.27
C HIS A 82 7.68 -10.59 16.50
N ASP A 83 6.46 -10.80 16.94
CA ASP A 83 5.47 -9.76 17.26
C ASP A 83 5.71 -9.04 18.61
N SER A 84 6.57 -9.58 19.45
CA SER A 84 6.84 -9.07 20.80
C SER A 84 7.51 -7.69 20.87
N PHE A 85 8.02 -7.16 19.77
CA PHE A 85 8.74 -5.88 19.73
C PHE A 85 7.87 -4.67 19.41
N ALA A 86 6.56 -4.87 19.20
CA ALA A 86 5.65 -3.80 18.80
C ALA A 86 5.59 -2.62 19.78
N LEU A 87 5.68 -2.88 21.10
CA LEU A 87 5.68 -1.81 22.11
C LEU A 87 6.90 -0.89 21.97
N ARG A 88 8.10 -1.47 21.82
CA ARG A 88 9.34 -0.69 21.64
C ARG A 88 9.36 0.05 20.29
N ALA A 89 8.77 -0.55 19.25
CA ALA A 89 8.57 0.11 17.97
C ALA A 89 7.75 1.40 18.12
N PHE A 90 6.69 1.35 18.91
CA PHE A 90 5.85 2.51 19.21
C PHE A 90 6.60 3.61 19.98
N GLU A 91 7.41 3.26 20.99
CA GLU A 91 8.23 4.20 21.74
C GLU A 91 9.25 4.94 20.86
N LEU A 92 9.75 4.28 19.82
CA LEU A 92 10.67 4.86 18.84
C LEU A 92 9.99 5.64 17.73
N ASN A 93 8.65 5.75 17.76
CA ASN A 93 7.84 6.34 16.70
C ASN A 93 8.11 5.71 15.30
N ALA A 94 8.30 4.39 15.26
CA ALA A 94 8.38 3.68 13.98
C ALA A 94 7.09 3.88 13.19
N ILE A 95 7.20 4.10 11.88
CA ILE A 95 6.03 4.33 11.01
C ILE A 95 5.23 3.05 10.85
N ASP A 96 5.92 1.93 10.75
CA ASP A 96 5.30 0.63 10.58
C ASP A 96 6.20 -0.49 11.10
N TYR A 97 5.61 -1.68 11.16
CA TYR A 97 6.18 -2.89 11.69
C TYR A 97 5.76 -4.05 10.79
N LEU A 98 6.72 -4.72 10.16
CA LEU A 98 6.51 -5.79 9.20
C LEU A 98 7.05 -7.11 9.74
N LEU A 99 6.21 -8.13 9.77
CA LEU A 99 6.62 -9.50 10.12
C LEU A 99 7.30 -10.18 8.93
N LYS A 100 8.39 -10.89 9.19
CA LYS A 100 9.02 -11.81 8.24
C LYS A 100 8.28 -13.17 8.27
N PRO A 101 7.94 -13.79 7.13
CA PRO A 101 8.20 -13.33 5.76
C PRO A 101 7.34 -12.12 5.37
N ILE A 102 7.96 -11.13 4.73
CA ILE A 102 7.30 -9.86 4.40
C ILE A 102 6.22 -10.10 3.33
N ASP A 103 4.99 -9.78 3.68
CA ASP A 103 3.87 -9.74 2.75
C ASP A 103 3.94 -8.51 1.85
N ASP A 104 3.70 -8.69 0.54
CA ASP A 104 3.85 -7.61 -0.45
C ASP A 104 2.82 -6.49 -0.24
N GLU A 105 1.62 -6.81 0.24
CA GLU A 105 0.58 -5.84 0.54
C GLU A 105 0.97 -4.96 1.73
N ARG A 106 1.41 -5.60 2.82
CA ARG A 106 1.89 -4.91 4.01
C ARG A 106 3.12 -4.04 3.72
N PHE A 107 4.03 -4.52 2.86
CA PHE A 107 5.19 -3.75 2.44
C PHE A 107 4.78 -2.45 1.72
N ALA A 108 3.88 -2.54 0.75
CA ALA A 108 3.43 -1.36 0.02
C ALA A 108 2.65 -0.38 0.91
N GLU A 109 1.82 -0.87 1.85
CA GLU A 109 1.17 0.00 2.84
C GLU A 109 2.17 0.78 3.68
N SER A 110 3.29 0.12 4.08
CA SER A 110 4.33 0.77 4.88
C SER A 110 5.04 1.89 4.10
N ILE A 111 5.32 1.68 2.82
CA ILE A 111 5.86 2.73 1.93
C ILE A 111 4.87 3.88 1.78
N ASP A 112 3.58 3.61 1.62
CA ASP A 112 2.56 4.66 1.50
C ASP A 112 2.41 5.47 2.79
N ARG A 113 2.59 4.85 3.96
CA ARG A 113 2.66 5.58 5.24
C ARG A 113 3.88 6.50 5.29
N ALA A 114 5.05 6.01 4.84
CA ALA A 114 6.26 6.80 4.75
C ALA A 114 6.09 8.03 3.84
N ARG A 115 5.47 7.86 2.66
CA ARG A 115 5.15 8.93 1.72
C ARG A 115 4.32 10.02 2.38
N ARG A 116 3.24 9.63 3.06
CA ARG A 116 2.36 10.58 3.77
C ARG A 116 3.11 11.33 4.86
N GLN A 117 3.95 10.67 5.63
CA GLN A 117 4.67 11.30 6.74
C GLN A 117 5.77 12.25 6.27
N LEU A 118 6.37 12.00 5.10
CA LEU A 118 7.33 12.91 4.48
C LEU A 118 6.66 14.12 3.82
N GLY A 119 5.34 14.25 3.87
CA GLY A 119 4.60 15.29 3.14
C GLY A 119 4.77 15.18 1.62
N ARG A 120 5.29 14.06 1.17
CA ARG A 120 5.40 13.71 -0.24
C ARG A 120 4.12 12.98 -0.61
N ALA A 121 3.02 13.76 -0.73
CA ALA A 121 1.86 13.23 -1.42
C ALA A 121 2.38 12.64 -2.73
N THR A 122 2.11 11.36 -2.95
CA THR A 122 2.37 10.77 -4.25
C THR A 122 1.76 11.70 -5.29
N THR A 123 2.59 12.29 -6.16
CA THR A 123 2.17 12.52 -7.52
C THR A 123 2.05 11.09 -8.10
N SER A 124 1.13 10.31 -7.55
CA SER A 124 0.82 9.01 -8.06
C SER A 124 0.17 9.25 -9.40
N HIS A 125 0.98 9.06 -10.42
CA HIS A 125 0.47 8.99 -11.78
C HIS A 125 -0.28 7.66 -11.86
N TRP A 126 -1.53 7.70 -11.42
CA TRP A 126 -2.43 6.55 -11.54
C TRP A 126 -2.53 6.20 -13.03
N PRO A 127 -2.41 4.93 -13.41
CA PRO A 127 -2.58 4.53 -14.79
C PRO A 127 -3.90 5.05 -15.33
N GLU A 128 -3.85 5.83 -16.40
CA GLU A 128 -5.06 6.30 -17.07
C GLU A 128 -5.75 5.19 -17.84
N ARG A 129 -5.01 4.11 -18.17
CA ARG A 129 -5.53 2.97 -18.94
C ARG A 129 -4.89 1.65 -18.52
N PHE A 130 -5.64 0.57 -18.68
CA PHE A 130 -5.23 -0.80 -18.42
C PHE A 130 -5.17 -1.60 -19.72
N GLY A 131 -4.02 -2.27 -19.94
CA GLY A 131 -3.83 -3.15 -21.10
C GLY A 131 -4.44 -4.53 -20.84
N ILE A 132 -5.40 -4.94 -21.66
CA ILE A 132 -6.09 -6.22 -21.57
C ILE A 132 -5.70 -7.08 -22.77
N ARG A 133 -5.16 -8.26 -22.49
CA ARG A 133 -4.81 -9.22 -23.56
C ARG A 133 -6.00 -10.11 -23.88
N ILE A 134 -6.44 -10.09 -25.13
CA ILE A 134 -7.50 -10.95 -25.67
C ILE A 134 -6.88 -11.78 -26.80
N GLY A 135 -6.43 -12.99 -26.49
CA GLY A 135 -5.65 -13.81 -27.40
C GLY A 135 -4.33 -13.13 -27.81
N ALA A 136 -4.14 -12.90 -29.12
CA ALA A 136 -2.99 -12.18 -29.67
C ALA A 136 -3.15 -10.65 -29.68
N ARG A 137 -4.32 -10.12 -29.32
CA ARG A 137 -4.61 -8.68 -29.31
C ARG A 137 -4.40 -8.07 -27.94
N LEU A 138 -3.87 -6.85 -27.91
CA LEU A 138 -3.83 -5.99 -26.74
C LEU A 138 -4.89 -4.89 -26.91
N SER A 139 -5.87 -4.86 -26.02
CA SER A 139 -6.89 -3.81 -25.94
C SER A 139 -6.62 -2.94 -24.74
N PHE A 140 -7.04 -1.68 -24.76
CA PHE A 140 -6.88 -0.77 -23.65
C PHE A 140 -8.24 -0.34 -23.12
N VAL A 141 -8.35 -0.30 -21.78
CA VAL A 141 -9.51 0.19 -21.06
C VAL A 141 -9.08 1.43 -20.29
N GLU A 142 -9.76 2.54 -20.51
CA GLU A 142 -9.52 3.77 -19.78
C GLU A 142 -10.03 3.64 -18.33
N ALA A 143 -9.22 4.05 -17.36
CA ALA A 143 -9.61 4.02 -15.95
C ALA A 143 -10.88 4.86 -15.71
N ALA A 144 -11.03 5.95 -16.47
CA ALA A 144 -12.21 6.81 -16.39
C ALA A 144 -13.53 6.12 -16.78
N ASP A 145 -13.47 5.06 -17.57
CA ASP A 145 -14.65 4.34 -18.06
C ASP A 145 -15.04 3.16 -17.13
N ILE A 146 -14.14 2.76 -16.21
CA ILE A 146 -14.41 1.66 -15.28
C ILE A 146 -15.47 2.12 -14.27
N THR A 147 -16.57 1.38 -14.21
CA THR A 147 -17.67 1.61 -13.25
C THR A 147 -17.38 0.91 -11.91
N TRP A 148 -16.99 -0.34 -11.99
CA TRP A 148 -16.62 -1.17 -10.86
C TRP A 148 -15.78 -2.36 -11.30
N ILE A 149 -15.17 -3.07 -10.34
CA ILE A 149 -14.28 -4.20 -10.61
C ILE A 149 -14.62 -5.31 -9.62
N GLU A 150 -14.66 -6.56 -10.11
CA GLU A 150 -14.86 -7.74 -9.28
C GLU A 150 -13.70 -8.73 -9.40
N ALA A 151 -13.50 -9.53 -8.35
CA ALA A 151 -12.59 -10.66 -8.39
C ALA A 151 -13.23 -11.82 -9.16
N ASP A 152 -12.47 -12.41 -10.08
CA ASP A 152 -12.88 -13.57 -10.87
C ASP A 152 -11.71 -14.58 -10.99
N GLY A 153 -11.56 -15.44 -9.97
CA GLY A 153 -10.43 -16.35 -9.87
C GLY A 153 -9.11 -15.59 -9.82
N ASP A 154 -8.22 -15.88 -10.78
CA ASP A 154 -6.91 -15.23 -10.92
C ASP A 154 -6.98 -13.90 -11.70
N TYR A 155 -8.17 -13.42 -12.02
CA TYR A 155 -8.41 -12.21 -12.79
C TYR A 155 -9.24 -11.21 -11.99
N ALA A 156 -9.11 -9.95 -12.36
CA ALA A 156 -10.07 -8.91 -12.05
C ALA A 156 -10.92 -8.62 -13.30
N ALA A 157 -12.22 -8.61 -13.14
CA ALA A 157 -13.15 -8.22 -14.20
C ALA A 157 -13.46 -6.73 -14.07
N LEU A 158 -13.00 -5.93 -15.03
CA LEU A 158 -13.28 -4.51 -15.15
C LEU A 158 -14.63 -4.33 -15.88
N HIS A 159 -15.58 -3.67 -15.24
CA HIS A 159 -16.90 -3.38 -15.85
C HIS A 159 -16.88 -1.97 -16.44
N VAL A 160 -17.08 -1.91 -17.75
CA VAL A 160 -16.99 -0.69 -18.56
C VAL A 160 -18.16 -0.67 -19.56
N ASN A 161 -19.03 0.33 -19.47
CA ASN A 161 -20.15 0.52 -20.41
C ASN A 161 -21.00 -0.75 -20.63
N GLY A 162 -21.24 -1.53 -19.57
CA GLY A 162 -21.99 -2.80 -19.64
C GLY A 162 -21.19 -3.99 -20.19
N GLN A 163 -19.93 -3.81 -20.55
CA GLN A 163 -19.02 -4.87 -20.98
C GLN A 163 -18.08 -5.26 -19.84
N ARG A 164 -17.63 -6.51 -19.88
CA ARG A 164 -16.72 -7.09 -18.90
C ARG A 164 -15.38 -7.41 -19.54
N HIS A 165 -14.30 -6.88 -18.97
CA HIS A 165 -12.94 -7.06 -19.45
C HIS A 165 -12.09 -7.74 -18.38
N LEU A 166 -11.42 -8.84 -18.70
CA LEU A 166 -10.60 -9.61 -17.76
C LEU A 166 -9.15 -9.14 -17.78
N LEU A 167 -8.67 -8.69 -16.64
CA LEU A 167 -7.28 -8.32 -16.39
C LEU A 167 -6.64 -9.34 -15.43
N ARG A 168 -5.50 -9.90 -15.80
CA ARG A 168 -4.80 -10.88 -14.95
C ARG A 168 -4.04 -10.17 -13.83
N GLU A 169 -4.80 -9.63 -12.89
CA GLU A 169 -4.29 -9.00 -11.67
C GLU A 169 -5.25 -9.25 -10.51
N THR A 170 -4.73 -9.20 -9.28
CA THR A 170 -5.57 -9.30 -8.09
C THR A 170 -6.22 -7.95 -7.77
N LEU A 171 -7.37 -7.95 -7.08
CA LEU A 171 -8.00 -6.71 -6.59
C LEU A 171 -7.08 -5.93 -5.65
N THR A 172 -6.25 -6.61 -4.90
CA THR A 172 -5.26 -6.01 -4.01
C THR A 172 -4.25 -5.18 -4.80
N THR A 173 -3.68 -5.76 -5.87
CA THR A 173 -2.76 -5.04 -6.78
C THR A 173 -3.46 -3.86 -7.45
N LEU A 174 -4.72 -4.05 -7.92
CA LEU A 174 -5.49 -2.98 -8.56
C LEU A 174 -5.85 -1.86 -7.59
N SER A 175 -6.18 -2.16 -6.33
CA SER A 175 -6.46 -1.12 -5.33
C SER A 175 -5.30 -0.14 -5.13
N ARG A 176 -4.07 -0.57 -5.41
CA ARG A 176 -2.86 0.28 -5.34
C ARG A 176 -2.61 1.07 -6.62
N LYS A 177 -3.05 0.53 -7.77
CA LYS A 177 -2.88 1.15 -9.09
C LYS A 177 -4.01 2.11 -9.44
N LEU A 178 -5.13 2.05 -8.74
CA LEU A 178 -6.28 2.92 -8.95
C LEU A 178 -6.22 4.15 -8.05
N ASP A 179 -6.67 5.28 -8.55
CA ASP A 179 -6.80 6.52 -7.79
C ASP A 179 -7.75 6.33 -6.59
N PRO A 180 -7.27 6.37 -5.33
CA PRO A 180 -8.11 6.16 -4.15
C PRO A 180 -9.14 7.26 -3.91
N SER A 181 -9.00 8.42 -4.56
CA SER A 181 -10.04 9.46 -4.55
C SER A 181 -11.23 9.09 -5.44
N ARG A 182 -11.03 8.21 -6.40
CA ARG A 182 -12.05 7.79 -7.39
C ARG A 182 -12.52 6.37 -7.17
N PHE A 183 -11.65 5.47 -6.73
CA PHE A 183 -11.92 4.04 -6.58
C PHE A 183 -11.72 3.58 -5.14
N LEU A 184 -12.71 2.88 -4.60
CA LEU A 184 -12.64 2.33 -3.26
C LEU A 184 -12.98 0.84 -3.25
N ARG A 185 -12.19 0.08 -2.49
CA ARG A 185 -12.54 -1.30 -2.19
C ARG A 185 -13.71 -1.30 -1.23
N VAL A 186 -14.79 -2.00 -1.60
CA VAL A 186 -16.03 -2.07 -0.81
C VAL A 186 -16.29 -3.47 -0.28
N HIS A 187 -15.64 -4.46 -0.88
CA HIS A 187 -15.71 -5.85 -0.46
C HIS A 187 -14.37 -6.55 -0.77
N ARG A 188 -14.09 -7.70 -0.12
CA ARG A 188 -12.91 -8.51 -0.47
C ARG A 188 -12.85 -8.88 -1.96
N SER A 189 -13.99 -8.91 -2.63
CA SER A 189 -14.14 -9.23 -4.06
C SER A 189 -14.63 -8.06 -4.91
N ALA A 190 -14.69 -6.81 -4.43
CA ALA A 190 -15.21 -5.70 -5.21
C ALA A 190 -14.52 -4.36 -4.90
N ILE A 191 -14.23 -3.62 -5.98
CA ILE A 191 -13.83 -2.21 -5.97
C ILE A 191 -14.88 -1.43 -6.75
N VAL A 192 -15.27 -0.25 -6.30
CA VAL A 192 -16.25 0.61 -6.98
C VAL A 192 -15.66 1.98 -7.27
N ARG A 193 -16.06 2.58 -8.38
CA ARG A 193 -15.82 4.00 -8.62
C ARG A 193 -16.86 4.81 -7.85
N VAL A 194 -16.40 5.70 -6.98
CA VAL A 194 -17.23 6.38 -5.96
C VAL A 194 -18.36 7.20 -6.60
N ASP A 195 -18.08 7.91 -7.70
CA ASP A 195 -19.06 8.73 -8.42
C ASP A 195 -20.18 7.91 -9.11
N GLN A 196 -19.99 6.59 -9.24
CA GLN A 196 -20.99 5.66 -9.77
C GLN A 196 -21.95 5.13 -8.73
N VAL A 197 -21.71 5.39 -7.45
CA VAL A 197 -22.64 4.99 -6.38
C VAL A 197 -23.86 5.94 -6.39
N ALA A 198 -25.00 5.40 -6.75
CA ALA A 198 -26.27 6.13 -6.75
C ALA A 198 -26.98 6.08 -5.41
N GLU A 199 -26.87 4.95 -4.69
CA GLU A 199 -27.57 4.72 -3.43
C GLU A 199 -26.73 3.86 -2.48
N PHE A 200 -26.77 4.20 -1.19
CA PHE A 200 -26.16 3.46 -0.10
C PHE A 200 -27.25 3.04 0.90
N GLN A 201 -27.44 1.73 1.08
CA GLN A 201 -28.41 1.17 2.00
C GLN A 201 -27.72 0.41 3.15
N PRO A 202 -27.71 0.96 4.37
CA PRO A 202 -27.13 0.26 5.52
C PRO A 202 -27.93 -1.01 5.87
N ARG A 203 -27.24 -2.02 6.42
CA ARG A 203 -27.82 -3.28 6.90
C ARG A 203 -27.55 -3.46 8.39
N PRO A 204 -28.35 -4.28 9.12
CA PRO A 204 -28.23 -4.44 10.56
C PRO A 204 -26.84 -4.87 11.07
N ASN A 205 -26.07 -5.64 10.28
CA ASN A 205 -24.77 -6.19 10.66
C ASN A 205 -23.58 -5.25 10.34
N ARG A 206 -23.80 -3.95 10.22
CA ARG A 206 -22.81 -2.98 9.71
C ARG A 206 -22.30 -3.27 8.29
N ASP A 207 -22.96 -4.13 7.53
CA ASP A 207 -22.77 -4.25 6.09
C ASP A 207 -23.67 -3.22 5.38
N ALA A 208 -23.44 -3.01 4.09
CA ALA A 208 -24.32 -2.19 3.28
C ALA A 208 -24.52 -2.79 1.90
N VAL A 209 -25.56 -2.33 1.21
CA VAL A 209 -25.80 -2.57 -0.20
C VAL A 209 -25.64 -1.25 -0.93
N LEU A 210 -24.86 -1.29 -2.00
CA LEU A 210 -24.66 -0.17 -2.90
C LEU A 210 -25.46 -0.43 -4.16
N ARG A 211 -26.17 0.57 -4.65
CA ARG A 211 -26.73 0.55 -5.99
C ARG A 211 -25.97 1.55 -6.86
N LEU A 212 -25.45 1.10 -7.97
CA LEU A 212 -24.72 1.92 -8.93
C LEU A 212 -25.72 2.58 -9.92
N ARG A 213 -25.23 3.59 -10.63
CA ARG A 213 -26.03 4.33 -11.61
C ARG A 213 -26.55 3.47 -12.78
N ASP A 214 -25.82 2.38 -13.12
CA ASP A 214 -26.22 1.40 -14.12
C ASP A 214 -27.22 0.36 -13.61
N GLY A 215 -27.64 0.45 -12.34
CA GLY A 215 -28.54 -0.48 -11.67
C GLY A 215 -27.85 -1.67 -10.99
N THR A 216 -26.55 -1.85 -11.18
CA THR A 216 -25.78 -2.92 -10.54
C THR A 216 -25.86 -2.79 -9.01
N THR A 217 -26.01 -3.92 -8.32
CA THR A 217 -26.05 -3.97 -6.87
C THR A 217 -24.81 -4.68 -6.33
N LEU A 218 -24.07 -4.01 -5.43
CA LEU A 218 -22.86 -4.50 -4.80
C LEU A 218 -23.04 -4.59 -3.29
N ARG A 219 -22.39 -5.58 -2.66
CA ARG A 219 -22.29 -5.64 -1.20
C ARG A 219 -21.04 -4.90 -0.73
N ALA A 220 -21.20 -4.02 0.25
CA ALA A 220 -20.09 -3.43 1.00
C ALA A 220 -19.98 -4.09 2.36
N SER A 221 -18.80 -4.59 2.70
CA SER A 221 -18.57 -5.21 4.01
C SER A 221 -18.12 -4.18 5.04
N ARG A 222 -18.44 -4.45 6.30
CA ARG A 222 -18.18 -3.56 7.46
C ARG A 222 -16.77 -2.96 7.50
N THR A 223 -15.76 -3.69 7.04
CA THR A 223 -14.35 -3.27 7.02
C THR A 223 -14.10 -2.04 6.14
N TYR A 224 -14.91 -1.84 5.10
CA TYR A 224 -14.71 -0.81 4.10
C TYR A 224 -15.73 0.34 4.18
N ILE A 225 -16.73 0.23 5.04
CA ILE A 225 -17.85 1.18 5.08
C ILE A 225 -17.42 2.58 5.54
N ASP A 226 -16.55 2.69 6.54
CA ASP A 226 -16.13 3.98 7.07
C ASP A 226 -15.39 4.81 6.01
N ALA A 227 -14.48 4.17 5.26
CA ALA A 227 -13.77 4.82 4.15
C ALA A 227 -14.73 5.22 3.03
N LEU A 228 -15.71 4.38 2.71
CA LEU A 228 -16.72 4.66 1.69
C LEU A 228 -17.60 5.84 2.08
N LEU A 229 -18.10 5.89 3.31
CA LEU A 229 -18.93 7.00 3.81
C LEU A 229 -18.16 8.32 3.79
N ALA A 230 -16.89 8.30 4.21
CA ALA A 230 -16.03 9.49 4.15
C ALA A 230 -15.91 10.01 2.71
N ALA A 231 -15.68 9.13 1.73
CA ALA A 231 -15.57 9.53 0.33
C ALA A 231 -16.89 10.03 -0.29
N LEU A 232 -18.02 9.38 0.04
CA LEU A 232 -19.34 9.80 -0.43
C LEU A 232 -19.76 11.18 0.11
N HIS A 233 -19.26 11.57 1.30
CA HIS A 233 -19.51 12.90 1.87
C HIS A 233 -18.61 13.97 1.25
N GLN A 234 -17.38 13.65 0.86
CA GLN A 234 -16.45 14.60 0.24
C GLN A 234 -16.80 14.93 -1.22
N GLY A 235 -17.48 14.05 -1.94
CA GLY A 235 -17.91 14.26 -3.33
C GLY A 235 -19.15 15.16 -3.52
N ARG A 236 -19.60 15.83 -2.46
CA ARG A 236 -20.77 16.75 -2.48
C ARG A 236 -20.43 18.25 -2.44
N ALA A 237 -19.16 18.62 -2.66
CA ALA A 237 -18.76 20.02 -2.75
C ALA A 237 -18.58 20.46 -4.20
#